data_1f2034e70b6367772215312dc01fb606
#
_entry.id   1f2034e70b6367772215312dc01fb606
#
_cell.length_a   1.000
_cell.length_b   1.000
_cell.length_c   1.000
_cell.angle_alpha   90.00
_cell.angle_beta   90.00
_cell.angle_gamma   90.00
#
_symmetry.space_group_name_H-M   'P 1'
#
loop_
_entity.id
_entity.type
_entity.pdbx_description
1 polymer ?
#
loop_
_entity_poly.entity_id
_entity_poly.type
_entity_poly.pdbx_seq_one_letter_code
_entity_poly.pdbx_strand_id
1 'polypeptide(L)'
;SFEDLKRMYYTLHEADISKFVDIVDLKMKEYYVETNLKRIRTNYGYTQQELSNLSGVSLRSIQLYEQRNKDINKASVDKLYRISKVFGCKIEDLIEK
;
A
#
# COMPACT_ATOMS: atom_id res chain seq x y z
N SER A 1 -20.96 -1.84 2.54
CA SER A 1 -19.81 -1.29 1.81
C SER A 1 -19.70 0.21 2.05
N PHE A 2 -18.57 0.78 1.72
CA PHE A 2 -18.32 2.23 1.81
C PHE A 2 -19.31 3.03 0.98
N GLU A 3 -19.61 2.57 -0.22
CA GLU A 3 -20.56 3.22 -1.11
C GLU A 3 -21.99 3.18 -0.56
N ASP A 4 -22.38 2.11 0.09
CA ASP A 4 -23.70 1.99 0.72
C ASP A 4 -23.82 2.94 1.91
N LEU A 5 -22.79 3.05 2.75
CA LEU A 5 -22.72 4.00 3.84
C LEU A 5 -22.83 5.44 3.33
N LYS A 6 -22.13 5.74 2.26
CA LYS A 6 -22.14 7.03 1.59
C LYS A 6 -23.54 7.38 1.11
N ARG A 7 -24.24 6.45 0.45
CA ARG A 7 -25.62 6.63 0.00
C ARG A 7 -26.58 6.87 1.15
N MET A 8 -26.48 6.10 2.20
CA MET A 8 -27.32 6.27 3.40
C MET A 8 -27.14 7.64 3.99
N TYR A 9 -25.92 8.10 4.11
CA TYR A 9 -25.61 9.41 4.66
C TYR A 9 -26.17 10.52 3.75
N TYR A 10 -26.00 10.41 2.44
CA TYR A 10 -26.52 11.36 1.47
C TYR A 10 -28.03 11.52 1.57
N THR A 11 -28.74 10.42 1.79
CA THR A 11 -30.19 10.43 1.93
C THR A 11 -30.65 11.12 3.20
N LEU A 12 -29.88 10.95 4.29
CA LEU A 12 -30.26 11.44 5.62
C LEU A 12 -29.72 12.83 5.95
N HIS A 13 -28.56 13.21 5.39
CA HIS A 13 -27.83 14.41 5.81
C HIS A 13 -27.13 15.11 4.63
N GLU A 14 -27.89 15.56 3.64
CA GLU A 14 -27.33 16.24 2.46
C GLU A 14 -26.39 17.40 2.79
N ALA A 15 -26.70 18.15 3.84
CA ALA A 15 -25.96 19.36 4.23
C ALA A 15 -24.55 19.05 4.82
N ASP A 16 -24.34 17.82 5.32
CA ASP A 16 -23.11 17.44 6.03
C ASP A 16 -22.26 16.43 5.28
N ILE A 17 -22.50 16.27 3.99
CA ILE A 17 -21.83 15.29 3.12
C ILE A 17 -20.31 15.42 3.15
N SER A 18 -19.79 16.64 3.04
CA SER A 18 -18.35 16.87 3.05
C SER A 18 -17.68 16.43 4.34
N LYS A 19 -18.32 16.66 5.48
CA LYS A 19 -17.83 16.20 6.78
C LYS A 19 -17.82 14.69 6.88
N PHE A 20 -18.86 14.04 6.37
CA PHE A 20 -18.94 12.58 6.37
C PHE A 20 -17.84 11.95 5.51
N VAL A 21 -17.61 12.49 4.32
CA VAL A 21 -16.54 12.01 3.42
C VAL A 21 -15.18 12.17 4.09
N ASP A 22 -14.91 13.29 4.72
CA ASP A 22 -13.65 13.53 5.43
C ASP A 22 -13.45 12.54 6.58
N ILE A 23 -14.48 12.28 7.38
CA ILE A 23 -14.42 11.32 8.49
C ILE A 23 -14.16 9.90 7.97
N VAL A 24 -14.85 9.50 6.91
CA VAL A 24 -14.68 8.16 6.34
C VAL A 24 -13.29 8.00 5.73
N ASP A 25 -12.79 9.03 5.03
CA ASP A 25 -11.43 9.00 4.48
C ASP A 25 -10.38 8.87 5.58
N LEU A 26 -10.55 9.57 6.71
CA LEU A 26 -9.66 9.44 7.87
C LEU A 26 -9.71 8.02 8.44
N LYS A 27 -10.90 7.44 8.59
CA LYS A 27 -11.07 6.07 9.06
C LYS A 27 -10.44 5.05 8.11
N MET A 28 -10.59 5.25 6.82
CA MET A 28 -9.95 4.39 5.81
C MET A 28 -8.43 4.47 5.89
N LYS A 29 -7.86 5.64 6.13
CA LYS A 29 -6.41 5.80 6.32
C LYS A 29 -5.91 5.08 7.56
N GLU A 30 -6.67 5.05 8.64
CA GLU A 30 -6.33 4.28 9.85
C GLU A 30 -6.28 2.78 9.58
N TYR A 31 -7.17 2.27 8.71
CA TYR A 31 -7.24 0.85 8.36
C TYR A 31 -6.17 0.43 7.34
N TYR A 32 -5.81 1.33 6.42
CA TYR A 32 -4.90 1.03 5.32
C TYR A 32 -3.59 1.75 5.49
N VAL A 33 -2.84 1.36 6.51
CA VAL A 33 -1.45 1.82 6.66
C VAL A 33 -0.64 1.24 5.51
N GLU A 34 0.14 2.08 4.85
CA GLU A 34 1.01 1.64 3.76
C GLU A 34 1.98 0.56 4.22
N THR A 35 2.25 -0.40 3.35
CA THR A 35 3.32 -1.36 3.58
C THR A 35 4.67 -0.63 3.61
N ASN A 36 5.64 -1.21 4.29
CA ASN A 36 7.01 -0.68 4.28
C ASN A 36 7.57 -0.62 2.86
N LEU A 37 7.29 -1.64 2.04
CA LEU A 37 7.72 -1.66 0.65
C LEU A 37 7.18 -0.46 -0.14
N LYS A 38 5.89 -0.19 -0.04
CA LYS A 38 5.27 0.93 -0.74
C LYS A 38 5.81 2.27 -0.24
N ARG A 39 5.97 2.42 1.07
CA ARG A 39 6.51 3.63 1.68
C ARG A 39 7.92 3.93 1.17
N ILE A 40 8.79 2.94 1.20
CA ILE A 40 10.17 3.11 0.74
C ILE A 40 10.19 3.40 -0.76
N ARG A 41 9.42 2.64 -1.55
CA ARG A 41 9.35 2.84 -2.99
C ARG A 41 8.91 4.26 -3.35
N THR A 42 7.84 4.75 -2.74
CA THR A 42 7.32 6.10 -3.02
C THR A 42 8.27 7.19 -2.54
N ASN A 43 8.97 6.97 -1.43
CA ASN A 43 9.98 7.92 -0.93
C ASN A 43 11.14 8.05 -1.91
N TYR A 44 11.51 6.99 -2.62
CA TYR A 44 12.53 7.04 -3.67
C TYR A 44 11.99 7.56 -5.00
N GLY A 45 10.67 7.76 -5.12
CA GLY A 45 10.06 8.26 -6.33
C GLY A 45 9.91 7.22 -7.45
N TYR A 46 10.01 5.93 -7.13
CA TYR A 46 9.88 4.86 -8.12
C TYR A 46 8.43 4.41 -8.27
N THR A 47 8.02 4.15 -9.53
CA THR A 47 6.77 3.43 -9.79
C THR A 47 6.97 1.94 -9.50
N GLN A 48 5.86 1.20 -9.40
CA GLN A 48 5.93 -0.26 -9.25
C GLN A 48 6.66 -0.91 -10.43
N GLN A 49 6.42 -0.41 -11.64
CA GLN A 49 7.09 -0.91 -12.83
C GLN A 49 8.60 -0.65 -12.80
N GLU A 50 9.00 0.54 -12.38
CA GLU A 50 10.42 0.87 -12.24
C GLU A 50 11.11 -0.03 -11.22
N LEU A 51 10.47 -0.27 -10.07
CA LEU A 51 11.01 -1.19 -9.07
C LEU A 51 11.13 -2.62 -9.64
N SER A 52 10.12 -3.06 -10.38
CA SER A 52 10.17 -4.37 -11.05
C SER A 52 11.35 -4.46 -11.98
N ASN A 53 11.57 -3.45 -12.82
CA ASN A 53 12.67 -3.42 -13.78
C ASN A 53 14.04 -3.42 -13.09
N LEU A 54 14.17 -2.65 -12.00
CA LEU A 54 15.45 -2.52 -11.29
C LEU A 54 15.78 -3.73 -10.42
N SER A 55 14.77 -4.35 -9.81
CA SER A 55 14.98 -5.48 -8.90
C SER A 55 14.95 -6.85 -9.59
N GLY A 56 14.32 -6.92 -10.75
CA GLY A 56 14.05 -8.20 -11.40
C GLY A 56 12.92 -8.99 -10.76
N VAL A 57 12.22 -8.41 -9.78
CA VAL A 57 11.02 -9.00 -9.18
C VAL A 57 9.82 -8.62 -10.03
N SER A 58 8.91 -9.57 -10.29
CA SER A 58 7.79 -9.31 -11.19
C SER A 58 6.88 -8.20 -10.66
N LEU A 59 6.34 -7.42 -11.58
CA LEU A 59 5.35 -6.37 -11.25
C LEU A 59 4.18 -6.94 -10.45
N ARG A 60 3.70 -8.11 -10.85
CA ARG A 60 2.59 -8.79 -10.18
C ARG A 60 2.91 -9.07 -8.72
N SER A 61 4.11 -9.56 -8.43
CA SER A 61 4.54 -9.83 -7.05
C SER A 61 4.59 -8.55 -6.23
N ILE A 62 5.15 -7.48 -6.79
CA ILE A 62 5.22 -6.18 -6.11
C ILE A 62 3.81 -5.67 -5.79
N GLN A 63 2.89 -5.73 -6.75
CA GLN A 63 1.51 -5.33 -6.54
C GLN A 63 0.84 -6.13 -5.43
N LEU A 64 1.02 -7.44 -5.43
CA LEU A 64 0.43 -8.32 -4.41
C LEU A 64 0.97 -8.04 -3.01
N TYR A 65 2.27 -7.77 -2.88
CA TYR A 65 2.87 -7.41 -1.60
C TYR A 65 2.33 -6.06 -1.09
N GLU A 66 2.28 -5.06 -1.96
CA GLU A 66 1.81 -3.73 -1.57
C GLU A 66 0.32 -3.70 -1.24
N GLN A 67 -0.48 -4.56 -1.87
CA GLN A 67 -1.91 -4.71 -1.59
C GLN A 67 -2.19 -5.62 -0.39
N ARG A 68 -1.16 -6.19 0.22
CA ARG A 68 -1.25 -7.19 1.30
C ARG A 68 -2.00 -8.47 0.91
N ASN A 69 -2.15 -8.71 -0.39
CA ASN A 69 -2.74 -9.96 -0.90
C ASN A 69 -1.74 -11.11 -0.87
N LYS A 70 -0.47 -10.79 -0.69
CA LYS A 70 0.61 -11.76 -0.50
C LYS A 70 1.51 -11.27 0.62
N ASP A 71 1.86 -12.16 1.54
CA ASP A 71 2.66 -11.84 2.71
C ASP A 71 4.14 -11.69 2.32
N ILE A 72 4.66 -10.46 2.37
CA ILE A 72 6.06 -10.20 2.05
C ILE A 72 7.01 -10.93 3.02
N ASN A 73 6.58 -11.19 4.25
CA ASN A 73 7.41 -11.90 5.23
C ASN A 73 7.70 -13.34 4.81
N LYS A 74 6.89 -13.88 3.90
CA LYS A 74 7.07 -15.21 3.33
C LYS A 74 7.76 -15.20 1.96
N ALA A 75 8.16 -14.03 1.47
CA ALA A 75 8.90 -13.92 0.23
C ALA A 75 10.27 -14.58 0.36
N SER A 76 10.80 -15.07 -0.77
CA SER A 76 12.15 -15.67 -0.77
C SER A 76 13.19 -14.62 -0.39
N VAL A 77 14.27 -15.07 0.23
CA VAL A 77 15.41 -14.20 0.57
C VAL A 77 15.96 -13.54 -0.68
N ASP A 78 15.98 -14.25 -1.80
CA ASP A 78 16.46 -13.71 -3.09
C ASP A 78 15.64 -12.50 -3.52
N LYS A 79 14.31 -12.58 -3.48
CA LYS A 79 13.44 -11.45 -3.83
C LYS A 79 13.65 -10.26 -2.91
N LEU A 80 13.69 -10.52 -1.61
CA LEU A 80 13.88 -9.47 -0.60
C LEU A 80 15.25 -8.80 -0.76
N TYR A 81 16.28 -9.59 -1.01
CA TYR A 81 17.63 -9.10 -1.25
C TYR A 81 17.69 -8.18 -2.47
N ARG A 82 17.10 -8.61 -3.59
CA ARG A 82 17.07 -7.81 -4.82
C ARG A 82 16.39 -6.47 -4.62
N ILE A 83 15.26 -6.46 -3.94
CA ILE A 83 14.53 -5.22 -3.61
C ILE A 83 15.37 -4.35 -2.69
N SER A 84 15.96 -4.92 -1.65
CA SER A 84 16.79 -4.16 -0.71
C SER A 84 17.98 -3.49 -1.39
N LYS A 85 18.56 -4.14 -2.40
CA LYS A 85 19.67 -3.57 -3.18
C LYS A 85 19.25 -2.33 -3.97
N VAL A 86 18.03 -2.30 -4.51
CA VAL A 86 17.53 -1.13 -5.24
C VAL A 86 17.48 0.10 -4.35
N PHE A 87 17.08 -0.09 -3.09
CA PHE A 87 16.90 1.03 -2.14
C PHE A 87 18.10 1.25 -1.23
N GLY A 88 19.09 0.35 -1.23
CA GLY A 88 20.19 0.45 -0.29
C GLY A 88 19.75 0.28 1.17
N CYS A 89 18.65 -0.44 1.40
CA CYS A 89 18.13 -0.70 2.75
C CYS A 89 18.41 -2.16 3.17
N LYS A 90 18.04 -2.49 4.39
CA LYS A 90 18.11 -3.85 4.91
C LYS A 90 16.84 -4.62 4.58
N ILE A 91 16.94 -5.95 4.53
CA ILE A 91 15.78 -6.82 4.32
C ILE A 91 14.73 -6.57 5.43
N GLU A 92 15.18 -6.39 6.68
CA GLU A 92 14.30 -6.11 7.82
C GLU A 92 13.44 -4.85 7.62
N ASP A 93 13.92 -3.90 6.83
CA ASP A 93 13.18 -2.67 6.54
C ASP A 93 12.00 -2.90 5.59
N LEU A 94 12.01 -4.00 4.85
CA LEU A 94 10.98 -4.33 3.87
C LEU A 94 9.86 -5.19 4.44
N ILE A 95 10.16 -6.00 5.44
CA ILE A 95 9.17 -6.93 6.01
C ILE A 95 8.18 -6.18 6.90
N GLU A 96 7.02 -6.80 7.08
CA GLU A 96 5.98 -6.29 7.97
C GLU A 96 6.07 -6.95 9.34
N LYS A 97 5.83 -6.18 10.37
CA LYS A 97 5.85 -6.68 11.75
C LYS A 97 4.48 -7.16 12.19
#